data_513ce52f209a6da2a40bf4a920cd3d4b
#
_entry.id   513ce52f209a6da2a40bf4a920cd3d4b
#
_cell.length_a   1.000
_cell.length_b   1.000
_cell.length_c   1.000
_cell.angle_alpha   90.00
_cell.angle_beta   90.00
_cell.angle_gamma   90.00
#
_symmetry.space_group_name_H-M   'P 1'
#
loop_
_entity.id
_entity.type
_entity.pdbx_description
1 polymer ?
#
loop_
_entity_poly.entity_id
_entity_poly.type
_entity_poly.pdbx_seq_one_letter_code
_entity_poly.pdbx_strand_id
1 'polypeptide(L)'
;MPVLERKILANVELRPYFQKGNFVLYHGDSIQLLSFLPSNSIDMIFADPPYNLSNGGFSVHAGKMVSVNKGDWDKSKGFRDDYDFHYRWLDACKRVLRPHGTLWVSGTYHSIYQCGHALQALGYHILNDISWFKPNASPNLSCRFFTASHETLIWARKDKNAKHTFNYKTMVDWDNNYKKGVRCQDCSKIHEVNVLHEKGKQMRSVWA
;
A
#
# COMPACT_ATOMS: atom_id res chain seq x y z
N MET A 1 -15.38 14.93 18.72
CA MET A 1 -15.65 13.89 17.71
C MET A 1 -16.91 14.24 16.96
N PRO A 2 -16.89 14.23 15.63
CA PRO A 2 -18.11 14.31 14.83
C PRO A 2 -19.08 13.20 15.22
N VAL A 3 -20.38 13.46 15.15
CA VAL A 3 -21.46 12.52 15.57
C VAL A 3 -21.36 11.17 14.88
N LEU A 4 -20.83 11.14 13.64
CA LEU A 4 -20.67 9.93 12.84
C LEU A 4 -19.59 9.00 13.41
N GLU A 5 -18.46 9.54 13.86
CA GLU A 5 -17.35 8.75 14.44
C GLU A 5 -17.74 8.11 15.78
N ARG A 6 -18.53 8.79 16.60
CA ARG A 6 -19.08 8.22 17.85
C ARG A 6 -19.95 7.00 17.57
N LYS A 7 -20.70 6.99 16.45
CA LYS A 7 -21.55 5.85 16.07
C LYS A 7 -20.75 4.66 15.56
N ILE A 8 -19.66 4.89 14.83
CA ILE A 8 -18.80 3.83 14.27
C ILE A 8 -18.08 3.08 15.40
N LEU A 9 -17.59 3.80 16.41
CA LEU A 9 -16.83 3.23 17.51
C LEU A 9 -17.69 2.83 18.72
N ALA A 10 -18.99 3.13 18.72
CA ALA A 10 -19.90 2.86 19.85
C ALA A 10 -20.01 1.37 20.22
N ASN A 11 -19.79 0.48 19.26
CA ASN A 11 -19.86 -0.97 19.44
C ASN A 11 -18.48 -1.63 19.66
N VAL A 12 -17.40 -0.84 19.73
CA VAL A 12 -16.06 -1.38 19.99
C VAL A 12 -15.92 -1.62 21.49
N GLU A 13 -15.98 -2.87 21.91
CA GLU A 13 -15.85 -3.29 23.32
C GLU A 13 -14.42 -3.11 23.86
N LEU A 14 -13.43 -2.89 22.98
CA LEU A 14 -12.03 -2.70 23.36
C LEU A 14 -11.79 -1.23 23.77
N ARG A 15 -11.09 -1.06 24.89
CA ARG A 15 -10.62 0.29 25.28
C ARG A 15 -9.54 0.76 24.33
N PRO A 16 -9.59 2.02 23.83
CA PRO A 16 -8.49 2.58 23.07
C PRO A 16 -7.20 2.57 23.86
N TYR A 17 -6.09 2.20 23.21
CA TYR A 17 -4.75 2.36 23.77
C TYR A 17 -4.38 3.84 23.89
N PHE A 18 -4.77 4.65 22.90
CA PHE A 18 -4.57 6.09 22.90
C PHE A 18 -5.70 6.78 22.13
N GLN A 19 -6.08 7.98 22.59
CA GLN A 19 -7.06 8.82 21.90
C GLN A 19 -6.70 10.30 22.05
N LYS A 20 -6.71 11.05 20.93
CA LYS A 20 -6.53 12.50 20.92
C LYS A 20 -7.31 13.11 19.74
N GLY A 21 -8.27 13.99 20.04
CA GLY A 21 -9.14 14.58 19.02
C GLY A 21 -9.91 13.49 18.25
N ASN A 22 -9.73 13.47 16.95
CA ASN A 22 -10.34 12.48 16.04
C ASN A 22 -9.46 11.24 15.81
N PHE A 23 -8.29 11.16 16.44
CA PHE A 23 -7.39 10.02 16.32
C PHE A 23 -7.63 9.04 17.47
N VAL A 24 -7.84 7.76 17.12
CA VAL A 24 -8.01 6.67 18.09
C VAL A 24 -7.09 5.53 17.70
N LEU A 25 -6.29 5.05 18.64
CA LEU A 25 -5.38 3.91 18.46
C LEU A 25 -5.86 2.73 19.31
N TYR A 26 -5.97 1.58 18.71
CA TYR A 26 -6.22 0.31 19.38
C TYR A 26 -4.99 -0.59 19.30
N HIS A 27 -4.75 -1.38 20.34
CA HIS A 27 -3.77 -2.43 20.36
C HIS A 27 -4.48 -3.77 20.53
N GLY A 28 -4.34 -4.67 19.54
CA GLY A 28 -5.02 -5.96 19.55
C GLY A 28 -5.08 -6.62 18.17
N ASP A 29 -5.82 -7.72 18.09
CA ASP A 29 -6.07 -8.41 16.82
C ASP A 29 -6.93 -7.55 15.91
N SER A 30 -6.44 -7.26 14.71
CA SER A 30 -7.11 -6.38 13.75
C SER A 30 -8.40 -6.99 13.19
N ILE A 31 -8.47 -8.31 13.01
CA ILE A 31 -9.67 -8.99 12.51
C ILE A 31 -10.77 -8.90 13.57
N GLN A 32 -10.42 -9.12 14.82
CA GLN A 32 -11.35 -8.94 15.93
C GLN A 32 -11.83 -7.49 16.05
N LEU A 33 -10.91 -6.51 15.94
CA LEU A 33 -11.28 -5.10 15.96
C LEU A 33 -12.24 -4.76 14.83
N LEU A 34 -11.94 -5.20 13.61
CA LEU A 34 -12.79 -4.98 12.46
C LEU A 34 -14.19 -5.60 12.66
N SER A 35 -14.32 -6.72 13.39
CA SER A 35 -15.63 -7.35 13.64
C SER A 35 -16.61 -6.46 14.41
N PHE A 36 -16.13 -5.57 15.26
CA PHE A 36 -16.94 -4.60 16.00
C PHE A 36 -17.40 -3.41 15.14
N LEU A 37 -16.73 -3.15 14.00
CA LEU A 37 -17.10 -2.04 13.14
C LEU A 37 -18.32 -2.38 12.27
N PRO A 38 -19.26 -1.43 12.09
CA PRO A 38 -20.40 -1.63 11.20
C PRO A 38 -19.96 -1.89 9.76
N SER A 39 -20.73 -2.70 9.03
CA SER A 39 -20.53 -2.86 7.58
C SER A 39 -20.73 -1.53 6.86
N ASN A 40 -19.97 -1.30 5.79
CA ASN A 40 -20.07 -0.09 4.96
C ASN A 40 -19.89 1.22 5.75
N SER A 41 -18.95 1.26 6.69
CA SER A 41 -18.70 2.42 7.55
C SER A 41 -17.39 3.16 7.28
N ILE A 42 -16.44 2.51 6.61
CA ILE A 42 -15.07 3.00 6.40
C ILE A 42 -14.88 3.43 4.95
N ASP A 43 -14.30 4.62 4.74
CA ASP A 43 -14.05 5.17 3.41
C ASP A 43 -12.73 4.69 2.81
N MET A 44 -11.68 4.52 3.65
CA MET A 44 -10.36 4.09 3.22
C MET A 44 -9.68 3.25 4.31
N ILE A 45 -8.99 2.20 3.89
CA ILE A 45 -8.10 1.40 4.75
C ILE A 45 -6.70 1.43 4.13
N PHE A 46 -5.69 1.71 4.95
CA PHE A 46 -4.29 1.44 4.63
C PHE A 46 -3.81 0.30 5.53
N ALA A 47 -3.38 -0.80 4.93
CA ALA A 47 -2.95 -2.00 5.63
C ALA A 47 -1.46 -2.26 5.37
N ASP A 48 -0.71 -2.47 6.47
CA ASP A 48 0.69 -2.90 6.48
C ASP A 48 0.77 -4.25 7.20
N PRO A 49 0.41 -5.36 6.51
CA PRO A 49 0.32 -6.69 7.13
C PRO A 49 1.71 -7.29 7.38
N PRO A 50 1.82 -8.39 8.13
CA PRO A 50 3.05 -9.16 8.23
C PRO A 50 3.62 -9.53 6.85
N TYR A 51 4.94 -9.35 6.68
CA TYR A 51 5.62 -9.63 5.41
C TYR A 51 6.27 -11.01 5.36
N ASN A 52 6.15 -11.81 6.44
CA ASN A 52 6.74 -13.13 6.58
C ASN A 52 8.29 -13.13 6.44
N LEU A 53 8.96 -12.10 6.97
CA LEU A 53 10.41 -11.93 6.88
C LEU A 53 11.18 -12.69 7.95
N SER A 54 10.52 -13.18 9.00
CA SER A 54 11.14 -13.78 10.18
C SER A 54 11.43 -15.28 10.05
N ASN A 55 11.45 -15.82 8.83
CA ASN A 55 11.74 -17.23 8.53
C ASN A 55 13.22 -17.48 8.19
N GLY A 56 14.15 -17.00 9.00
CA GLY A 56 15.58 -17.12 8.73
C GLY A 56 16.08 -16.15 7.67
N GLY A 57 15.33 -15.10 7.38
CA GLY A 57 15.77 -13.99 6.54
C GLY A 57 16.93 -13.23 7.20
N PHE A 58 17.80 -12.67 6.37
CA PHE A 58 18.92 -11.85 6.81
C PHE A 58 18.74 -10.43 6.31
N SER A 59 19.13 -9.47 7.15
CA SER A 59 19.32 -8.07 6.78
C SER A 59 20.78 -7.70 6.94
N VAL A 60 21.19 -6.57 6.37
CA VAL A 60 22.54 -6.05 6.54
C VAL A 60 22.50 -4.85 7.47
N HIS A 61 23.19 -4.92 8.58
CA HIS A 61 23.37 -3.81 9.50
C HIS A 61 24.87 -3.54 9.68
N ALA A 62 25.31 -2.33 9.39
CA ALA A 62 26.75 -1.94 9.45
C ALA A 62 27.69 -2.92 8.72
N GLY A 63 27.30 -3.39 7.52
CA GLY A 63 28.08 -4.32 6.70
C GLY A 63 28.09 -5.78 7.19
N LYS A 64 27.33 -6.12 8.22
CA LYS A 64 27.24 -7.49 8.76
C LYS A 64 25.84 -8.08 8.52
N MET A 65 25.78 -9.36 8.19
CA MET A 65 24.52 -10.10 8.13
C MET A 65 23.93 -10.24 9.54
N VAL A 66 22.68 -9.81 9.70
CA VAL A 66 21.90 -9.98 10.93
C VAL A 66 20.62 -10.72 10.60
N SER A 67 20.24 -11.67 11.46
CA SER A 67 18.97 -12.38 11.32
C SER A 67 17.81 -11.44 11.53
N VAL A 68 16.80 -11.51 10.64
CA VAL A 68 15.54 -10.80 10.82
C VAL A 68 14.62 -11.66 11.68
N ASN A 69 14.30 -11.18 12.87
CA ASN A 69 13.30 -11.78 13.74
C ASN A 69 12.44 -10.69 14.35
N LYS A 70 11.29 -10.46 13.75
CA LYS A 70 10.28 -9.49 14.23
C LYS A 70 9.29 -10.11 15.22
N GLY A 71 9.36 -11.42 15.42
CA GLY A 71 8.48 -12.18 16.28
C GLY A 71 7.70 -13.27 15.54
N ASP A 72 6.96 -14.09 16.30
CA ASP A 72 6.20 -15.21 15.74
C ASP A 72 5.07 -14.79 14.82
N TRP A 73 4.56 -13.59 14.97
CA TRP A 73 3.51 -13.01 14.13
C TRP A 73 3.98 -12.74 12.68
N ASP A 74 5.30 -12.59 12.44
CA ASP A 74 5.89 -12.35 11.12
C ASP A 74 6.55 -13.61 10.55
N LYS A 75 6.26 -14.79 11.10
CA LYS A 75 6.72 -16.07 10.56
C LYS A 75 5.68 -16.66 9.62
N SER A 76 6.13 -17.12 8.46
CA SER A 76 5.30 -17.93 7.59
C SER A 76 4.98 -19.27 8.23
N LYS A 77 3.75 -19.68 8.13
CA LYS A 77 3.25 -21.01 8.57
C LYS A 77 3.05 -21.95 7.39
N GLY A 78 3.53 -21.54 6.21
CA GLY A 78 3.36 -22.26 4.97
C GLY A 78 2.30 -21.60 4.07
N PHE A 79 2.39 -21.89 2.78
CA PHE A 79 1.62 -21.19 1.74
C PHE A 79 0.11 -21.13 2.01
N ARG A 80 -0.50 -22.22 2.48
CA ARG A 80 -1.96 -22.26 2.74
C ARG A 80 -2.35 -21.37 3.90
N ASP A 81 -1.66 -21.51 5.04
CA ASP A 81 -1.99 -20.77 6.26
C ASP A 81 -1.76 -19.27 6.07
N ASP A 82 -0.69 -18.90 5.35
CA ASP A 82 -0.39 -17.51 5.03
C ASP A 82 -1.45 -16.93 4.10
N TYR A 83 -1.87 -17.67 3.07
CA TYR A 83 -2.95 -17.26 2.19
C TYR A 83 -4.29 -17.12 2.93
N ASP A 84 -4.64 -18.10 3.76
CA ASP A 84 -5.88 -18.07 4.56
C ASP A 84 -5.89 -16.90 5.55
N PHE A 85 -4.73 -16.57 6.13
CA PHE A 85 -4.59 -15.37 6.94
C PHE A 85 -4.88 -14.10 6.13
N HIS A 86 -4.25 -13.95 4.96
CA HIS A 86 -4.47 -12.78 4.10
C HIS A 86 -5.91 -12.70 3.61
N TYR A 87 -6.51 -13.81 3.24
CA TYR A 87 -7.91 -13.86 2.81
C TYR A 87 -8.86 -13.37 3.92
N ARG A 88 -8.70 -13.85 5.16
CA ARG A 88 -9.59 -13.52 6.28
C ARG A 88 -9.57 -12.03 6.64
N TRP A 89 -8.39 -11.43 6.78
CA TRP A 89 -8.36 -10.01 7.13
C TRP A 89 -8.80 -9.12 5.98
N LEU A 90 -8.54 -9.49 4.73
CA LEU A 90 -9.02 -8.77 3.55
C LEU A 90 -10.54 -8.85 3.42
N ASP A 91 -11.15 -10.01 3.74
CA ASP A 91 -12.61 -10.16 3.79
C ASP A 91 -13.24 -9.29 4.88
N ALA A 92 -12.63 -9.25 6.07
CA ALA A 92 -13.05 -8.36 7.14
C ALA A 92 -12.97 -6.87 6.71
N CYS A 93 -11.90 -6.46 6.03
CA CYS A 93 -11.77 -5.13 5.44
C CYS A 93 -12.88 -4.86 4.41
N LYS A 94 -13.17 -5.84 3.54
CA LYS A 94 -14.22 -5.69 2.52
C LYS A 94 -15.59 -5.42 3.13
N ARG A 95 -15.92 -6.12 4.22
CA ARG A 95 -17.19 -5.95 4.93
C ARG A 95 -17.36 -4.51 5.43
N VAL A 96 -16.33 -3.95 6.07
CA VAL A 96 -16.42 -2.62 6.70
C VAL A 96 -16.27 -1.47 5.71
N LEU A 97 -15.59 -1.66 4.59
CA LEU A 97 -15.47 -0.65 3.54
C LEU A 97 -16.84 -0.31 2.95
N ARG A 98 -17.07 0.98 2.70
CA ARG A 98 -18.21 1.47 1.91
C ARG A 98 -18.11 1.01 0.46
N PRO A 99 -19.21 0.98 -0.32
CA PRO A 99 -19.16 0.60 -1.74
C PRO A 99 -18.11 1.38 -2.55
N HIS A 100 -17.96 2.69 -2.28
CA HIS A 100 -16.95 3.56 -2.90
C HIS A 100 -15.61 3.57 -2.16
N GLY A 101 -15.48 2.79 -1.09
CA GLY A 101 -14.28 2.73 -0.26
C GLY A 101 -13.10 2.07 -0.97
N THR A 102 -11.90 2.46 -0.58
CA THR A 102 -10.65 1.96 -1.13
C THR A 102 -9.77 1.31 -0.08
N LEU A 103 -8.96 0.37 -0.53
CA LEU A 103 -7.98 -0.35 0.27
C LEU A 103 -6.60 -0.19 -0.35
N TRP A 104 -5.62 0.08 0.50
CA TRP A 104 -4.20 0.08 0.19
C TRP A 104 -3.52 -1.01 0.99
N VAL A 105 -2.71 -1.83 0.34
CA VAL A 105 -1.97 -2.92 0.98
C VAL A 105 -0.50 -2.79 0.62
N SER A 106 0.36 -2.59 1.62
CA SER A 106 1.81 -2.63 1.44
C SER A 106 2.35 -4.05 1.60
N GLY A 107 3.45 -4.35 0.94
CA GLY A 107 4.12 -5.63 1.09
C GLY A 107 5.35 -5.78 0.22
N THR A 108 6.16 -6.78 0.59
CA THR A 108 7.27 -7.26 -0.23
C THR A 108 6.83 -8.47 -1.05
N TYR A 109 7.69 -8.93 -1.96
CA TYR A 109 7.41 -10.11 -2.79
C TYR A 109 7.11 -11.40 -1.99
N HIS A 110 7.42 -11.43 -0.69
CA HIS A 110 7.14 -12.60 0.17
C HIS A 110 5.64 -12.77 0.48
N SER A 111 4.86 -11.68 0.51
CA SER A 111 3.45 -11.70 0.91
C SER A 111 2.51 -11.04 -0.08
N ILE A 112 2.99 -10.05 -0.85
CA ILE A 112 2.10 -9.21 -1.68
C ILE A 112 1.36 -9.98 -2.78
N TYR A 113 1.95 -11.04 -3.32
CA TYR A 113 1.30 -11.87 -4.35
C TYR A 113 0.12 -12.67 -3.78
N GLN A 114 0.22 -13.15 -2.54
CA GLN A 114 -0.88 -13.79 -1.84
C GLN A 114 -1.99 -12.79 -1.53
N CYS A 115 -1.63 -11.58 -1.08
CA CYS A 115 -2.59 -10.49 -0.92
C CYS A 115 -3.30 -10.15 -2.23
N GLY A 116 -2.56 -10.03 -3.33
CA GLY A 116 -3.13 -9.76 -4.66
C GLY A 116 -4.10 -10.85 -5.12
N HIS A 117 -3.74 -12.12 -4.93
CA HIS A 117 -4.62 -13.25 -5.26
C HIS A 117 -5.88 -13.25 -4.37
N ALA A 118 -5.74 -13.02 -3.06
CA ALA A 118 -6.88 -12.95 -2.13
C ALA A 118 -7.82 -11.78 -2.47
N LEU A 119 -7.28 -10.61 -2.86
CA LEU A 119 -8.08 -9.48 -3.33
C LEU A 119 -8.94 -9.83 -4.54
N GLN A 120 -8.36 -10.53 -5.52
CA GLN A 120 -9.08 -10.98 -6.72
C GLN A 120 -10.14 -12.03 -6.36
N ALA A 121 -9.81 -13.02 -5.52
CA ALA A 121 -10.72 -14.05 -5.07
C ALA A 121 -11.92 -13.47 -4.30
N LEU A 122 -11.68 -12.42 -3.51
CA LEU A 122 -12.72 -11.67 -2.81
C LEU A 122 -13.51 -10.71 -3.72
N GLY A 123 -13.12 -10.55 -5.00
CA GLY A 123 -13.81 -9.68 -5.94
C GLY A 123 -13.58 -8.19 -5.69
N TYR A 124 -12.46 -7.81 -5.13
CA TYR A 124 -11.99 -6.43 -5.19
C TYR A 124 -11.60 -6.05 -6.63
N HIS A 125 -11.70 -4.79 -6.96
CA HIS A 125 -11.18 -4.26 -8.21
C HIS A 125 -9.85 -3.57 -7.96
N ILE A 126 -8.75 -4.20 -8.37
CA ILE A 126 -7.41 -3.61 -8.26
C ILE A 126 -7.31 -2.46 -9.25
N LEU A 127 -6.92 -1.29 -8.76
CA LEU A 127 -6.75 -0.06 -9.52
C LEU A 127 -5.31 0.09 -10.01
N ASN A 128 -4.35 -0.13 -9.11
CA ASN A 128 -2.92 -0.08 -9.41
C ASN A 128 -2.14 -1.03 -8.51
N ASP A 129 -1.01 -1.49 -9.01
CA ASP A 129 0.17 -1.92 -8.30
C ASP A 129 1.21 -0.81 -8.40
N ILE A 130 1.73 -0.36 -7.26
CA ILE A 130 2.62 0.78 -7.18
C ILE A 130 3.95 0.27 -6.64
N SER A 131 5.02 0.48 -7.40
CA SER A 131 6.38 0.21 -6.95
C SER A 131 6.91 1.41 -6.16
N TRP A 132 7.07 1.24 -4.86
CA TRP A 132 7.68 2.24 -4.00
C TRP A 132 9.17 1.97 -3.88
N PHE A 133 9.97 2.78 -4.55
CA PHE A 133 11.42 2.65 -4.59
C PHE A 133 12.06 2.97 -3.24
N LYS A 134 13.00 2.13 -2.82
CA LYS A 134 13.79 2.28 -1.58
C LYS A 134 15.26 2.54 -1.94
N PRO A 135 15.71 3.79 -1.97
CA PRO A 135 17.07 4.15 -2.43
C PRO A 135 18.17 3.54 -1.56
N ASN A 136 17.89 3.31 -0.28
CA ASN A 136 18.85 2.76 0.68
C ASN A 136 18.65 1.26 0.95
N ALA A 137 18.24 0.49 -0.08
CA ALA A 137 18.06 -0.94 0.05
C ALA A 137 19.37 -1.66 0.43
N SER A 138 19.28 -2.62 1.35
CA SER A 138 20.43 -3.42 1.77
C SER A 138 20.97 -4.27 0.61
N PRO A 139 22.28 -4.28 0.35
CA PRO A 139 22.86 -5.04 -0.75
C PRO A 139 22.69 -6.54 -0.54
N ASN A 140 22.55 -7.26 -1.66
CA ASN A 140 22.58 -8.72 -1.63
C ASN A 140 24.02 -9.22 -1.54
N LEU A 141 24.43 -9.60 -0.32
CA LEU A 141 25.81 -10.07 -0.05
C LEU A 141 26.15 -11.40 -0.74
N SER A 142 25.15 -12.19 -1.15
CA SER A 142 25.40 -13.43 -1.89
C SER A 142 25.82 -13.22 -3.33
N CYS A 143 25.57 -12.04 -3.89
CA CYS A 143 25.81 -11.67 -5.31
C CYS A 143 25.16 -12.63 -6.32
N ARG A 144 24.07 -13.31 -5.96
CA ARG A 144 23.39 -14.33 -6.80
C ARG A 144 22.07 -13.84 -7.39
N PHE A 145 21.52 -12.72 -6.92
CA PHE A 145 20.29 -12.11 -7.39
C PHE A 145 20.30 -10.60 -7.13
N PHE A 146 19.36 -9.88 -7.72
CA PHE A 146 19.30 -8.44 -7.59
C PHE A 146 18.94 -7.99 -6.16
N THR A 147 19.40 -6.81 -5.76
CA THR A 147 18.97 -6.17 -4.53
C THR A 147 17.49 -5.81 -4.60
N ALA A 148 16.71 -6.24 -3.61
CA ALA A 148 15.30 -5.86 -3.50
C ALA A 148 15.21 -4.40 -3.05
N SER A 149 14.96 -3.49 -3.99
CA SER A 149 14.97 -2.05 -3.80
C SER A 149 13.61 -1.39 -3.92
N HIS A 150 12.53 -2.14 -3.79
CA HIS A 150 11.17 -1.59 -3.76
C HIS A 150 10.25 -2.42 -2.86
N GLU A 151 9.18 -1.79 -2.43
CA GLU A 151 7.99 -2.44 -1.89
C GLU A 151 6.83 -2.23 -2.85
N THR A 152 5.86 -3.11 -2.83
CA THR A 152 4.66 -2.98 -3.64
C THR A 152 3.50 -2.49 -2.80
N LEU A 153 2.77 -1.49 -3.31
CA LEU A 153 1.51 -1.04 -2.76
C LEU A 153 0.40 -1.43 -3.73
N ILE A 154 -0.51 -2.31 -3.32
CA ILE A 154 -1.71 -2.59 -4.10
C ILE A 154 -2.80 -1.61 -3.69
N TRP A 155 -3.31 -0.85 -4.66
CA TRP A 155 -4.48 0.00 -4.48
C TRP A 155 -5.69 -0.65 -5.12
N ALA A 156 -6.71 -0.91 -4.32
CA ALA A 156 -7.93 -1.56 -4.75
C ALA A 156 -9.18 -0.83 -4.25
N ARG A 157 -10.30 -1.02 -4.92
CA ARG A 157 -11.61 -0.56 -4.46
C ARG A 157 -12.54 -1.73 -4.23
N LYS A 158 -13.49 -1.54 -3.31
CA LYS A 158 -14.44 -2.59 -2.92
C LYS A 158 -15.34 -3.02 -4.08
N ASP A 159 -15.93 -2.07 -4.80
CA ASP A 159 -16.87 -2.32 -5.89
C ASP A 159 -16.38 -1.66 -7.18
N LYS A 160 -16.27 -2.45 -8.25
CA LYS A 160 -15.85 -1.98 -9.57
C LYS A 160 -16.82 -0.95 -10.20
N ASN A 161 -18.08 -0.96 -9.80
CA ASN A 161 -19.11 -0.07 -10.33
C ASN A 161 -19.24 1.23 -9.53
N ALA A 162 -18.75 1.27 -8.28
CA ALA A 162 -18.81 2.45 -7.45
C ALA A 162 -17.67 3.43 -7.78
N LYS A 163 -18.00 4.71 -7.81
CA LYS A 163 -17.02 5.78 -8.06
C LYS A 163 -16.27 6.09 -6.77
N HIS A 164 -14.99 5.75 -6.70
CA HIS A 164 -14.11 6.11 -5.58
C HIS A 164 -13.62 7.55 -5.68
N THR A 165 -13.17 8.11 -4.56
CA THR A 165 -12.56 9.46 -4.53
C THR A 165 -11.13 9.39 -5.04
N PHE A 166 -10.80 10.22 -6.03
CA PHE A 166 -9.46 10.44 -6.52
C PHE A 166 -9.25 11.90 -6.89
N ASN A 167 -8.36 12.56 -6.18
CA ASN A 167 -8.10 13.99 -6.34
C ASN A 167 -7.08 14.24 -7.46
N TYR A 168 -7.46 13.91 -8.69
CA TYR A 168 -6.59 13.97 -9.86
C TYR A 168 -5.79 15.27 -9.97
N LYS A 169 -6.44 16.42 -9.74
CA LYS A 169 -5.79 17.73 -9.89
C LYS A 169 -4.65 17.99 -8.90
N THR A 170 -4.70 17.35 -7.73
CA THR A 170 -3.65 17.45 -6.70
C THR A 170 -2.60 16.34 -6.82
N MET A 171 -2.90 15.29 -7.60
CA MET A 171 -2.05 14.12 -7.82
C MET A 171 -1.36 14.19 -9.18
N VAL A 172 -0.84 15.35 -9.54
CA VAL A 172 -0.06 15.55 -10.76
C VAL A 172 1.41 15.75 -10.41
N ASP A 173 2.27 15.22 -11.25
CA ASP A 173 3.71 15.41 -11.13
C ASP A 173 4.10 16.76 -11.80
N TRP A 174 4.33 17.76 -10.98
CA TRP A 174 4.70 19.11 -11.42
C TRP A 174 6.19 19.22 -11.79
N ASP A 175 7.04 18.36 -11.26
CA ASP A 175 8.49 18.39 -11.49
C ASP A 175 8.88 17.59 -12.74
N ASN A 176 7.91 17.02 -13.44
CA ASN A 176 8.15 16.18 -14.60
C ASN A 176 8.42 17.01 -15.86
N ASN A 177 9.67 17.41 -16.02
CA ASN A 177 10.18 18.00 -17.24
C ASN A 177 10.24 16.96 -18.36
N TYR A 178 9.87 17.31 -19.57
CA TYR A 178 10.08 16.47 -20.73
C TYR A 178 10.88 17.20 -21.81
N LYS A 179 11.64 16.45 -22.57
CA LYS A 179 12.37 16.98 -23.71
C LYS A 179 11.45 17.02 -24.92
N LYS A 180 11.37 18.15 -25.57
CA LYS A 180 10.65 18.35 -26.82
C LYS A 180 11.61 18.77 -27.91
N GLY A 181 11.57 18.09 -29.04
CA GLY A 181 12.28 18.54 -30.24
C GLY A 181 11.58 19.79 -30.80
N VAL A 182 12.28 20.89 -30.85
CA VAL A 182 11.79 22.14 -31.45
C VAL A 182 12.68 22.46 -32.64
N ARG A 183 12.04 22.73 -33.81
CA ARG A 183 12.77 23.16 -35.00
C ARG A 183 13.26 24.59 -34.80
N CYS A 184 14.57 24.77 -34.87
CA CYS A 184 15.21 26.08 -34.79
C CYS A 184 14.90 26.87 -36.08
N GLN A 185 14.50 28.11 -35.93
CA GLN A 185 14.22 29.00 -37.09
C GLN A 185 15.49 29.42 -37.81
N ASP A 186 16.59 29.56 -37.07
CA ASP A 186 17.88 30.03 -37.62
C ASP A 186 18.68 28.94 -38.34
N CYS A 187 18.74 27.71 -37.76
CA CYS A 187 19.56 26.63 -38.31
C CYS A 187 18.75 25.51 -38.94
N SER A 188 17.41 25.57 -38.89
CA SER A 188 16.45 24.55 -39.39
C SER A 188 16.60 23.15 -38.80
N LYS A 189 17.49 22.95 -37.81
CA LYS A 189 17.68 21.70 -37.10
C LYS A 189 16.69 21.55 -35.94
N ILE A 190 16.46 20.31 -35.53
CA ILE A 190 15.67 20.03 -34.33
C ILE A 190 16.60 20.02 -33.13
N HIS A 191 16.33 20.91 -32.15
CA HIS A 191 17.01 20.96 -30.88
C HIS A 191 16.09 20.42 -29.78
N GLU A 192 16.66 19.66 -28.85
CA GLU A 192 15.92 19.25 -27.64
C GLU A 192 15.90 20.40 -26.65
N VAL A 193 14.71 20.79 -26.24
CA VAL A 193 14.48 21.77 -25.18
C VAL A 193 13.73 21.13 -24.02
N ASN A 194 14.08 21.49 -22.80
CA ASN A 194 13.31 21.11 -21.63
C ASN A 194 12.05 21.95 -21.56
N VAL A 195 10.91 21.28 -21.48
CA VAL A 195 9.60 21.94 -21.39
C VAL A 195 8.92 21.48 -20.10
N LEU A 196 8.49 22.46 -19.30
CA LEU A 196 7.58 22.19 -18.18
C LEU A 196 6.19 21.90 -18.74
N HIS A 197 5.57 20.85 -18.23
CA HIS A 197 4.20 20.53 -18.61
C HIS A 197 3.26 21.52 -17.89
N GLU A 198 2.62 22.44 -18.61
CA GLU A 198 1.78 23.52 -18.06
C GLU A 198 0.67 23.04 -17.11
N LYS A 199 0.19 21.80 -17.27
CA LYS A 199 -0.87 21.20 -16.45
C LYS A 199 -0.38 20.09 -15.52
N GLY A 200 0.95 19.91 -15.40
CA GLY A 200 1.54 18.73 -14.76
C GLY A 200 1.30 17.45 -15.58
N LYS A 201 1.93 16.37 -15.20
CA LYS A 201 1.67 15.04 -15.74
C LYS A 201 0.99 14.17 -14.68
N GLN A 202 0.18 13.23 -15.13
CA GLN A 202 -0.37 12.22 -14.25
C GLN A 202 0.78 11.44 -13.58
N MET A 203 0.73 11.31 -12.26
CA MET A 203 1.68 10.48 -11.52
C MET A 203 1.65 9.04 -12.03
N ARG A 204 2.83 8.46 -12.08
CA ARG A 204 3.01 7.05 -12.46
C ARG A 204 2.96 6.15 -11.23
N SER A 205 2.82 4.84 -11.48
CA SER A 205 2.84 3.83 -10.42
C SER A 205 4.24 3.43 -9.92
N VAL A 206 5.26 4.22 -10.22
CA VAL A 206 6.60 4.08 -9.65
C VAL A 206 6.91 5.35 -8.86
N TRP A 207 7.11 5.20 -7.55
CA TRP A 207 7.34 6.30 -6.61
C TRP A 207 8.74 6.18 -6.01
N ALA A 208 9.44 7.31 -5.90
CA ALA A 208 10.78 7.43 -5.31
C ALA A 208 10.76 8.33 -4.08
#